data_ab9dc843e8010ec924b51ed4f681e706
#
_entry.id   ab9dc843e8010ec924b51ed4f681e706
#
_cell.length_a   1.000
_cell.length_b   1.000
_cell.length_c   1.000
_cell.angle_alpha   90.00
_cell.angle_beta   90.00
_cell.angle_gamma   90.00
#
_symmetry.space_group_name_H-M   'P 1'
#
loop_
_entity.id
_entity.type
_entity.pdbx_description
1 polymer ?
#
loop_
_entity_poly.entity_id
_entity_poly.type
_entity_poly.pdbx_seq_one_letter_code
_entity_poly.pdbx_strand_id
1 'polypeptide(L)'
;HRVSIHFSSGQAPYIAERRWHRDQQIKENSDGSVVLSFLTNSLFEVKRWVLSWGSSARVLEPQHLVDQLRDEIKNMSDIYNA
;
A
#
# COMPACT_ATOMS: atom_id res chain seq x y z
N HIS A 1 -10.62 -0.13 -10.34
CA HIS A 1 -9.20 0.21 -10.37
C HIS A 1 -8.36 -0.97 -9.90
N ARG A 2 -7.29 -1.23 -10.62
CA ARG A 2 -6.29 -2.19 -10.18
C ARG A 2 -5.29 -1.48 -9.27
N VAL A 3 -5.07 -2.06 -8.10
CA VAL A 3 -4.13 -1.50 -7.11
C VAL A 3 -3.03 -2.52 -6.89
N SER A 4 -1.79 -2.05 -6.82
CA SER A 4 -0.63 -2.87 -6.45
C SER A 4 0.14 -2.16 -5.34
N ILE A 5 0.41 -2.87 -4.26
CA ILE A 5 1.04 -2.33 -3.07
C ILE A 5 2.23 -3.21 -2.69
N HIS A 6 3.39 -2.59 -2.53
CA HIS A 6 4.60 -3.25 -2.07
C HIS A 6 4.66 -3.18 -0.55
N PHE A 7 4.88 -4.32 0.09
CA PHE A 7 5.12 -4.40 1.54
C PHE A 7 6.53 -4.88 1.80
N SER A 8 7.20 -4.21 2.73
CA SER A 8 8.57 -4.55 3.10
C SER A 8 8.64 -5.96 3.71
N SER A 9 9.85 -6.53 3.71
CA SER A 9 10.06 -7.89 4.20
C SER A 9 9.61 -8.10 5.65
N GLY A 10 9.64 -7.04 6.46
CA GLY A 10 9.19 -7.13 7.85
C GLY A 10 7.69 -7.37 7.99
N GLN A 11 6.88 -6.89 7.04
CA GLN A 11 5.42 -7.08 7.07
C GLN A 11 4.95 -8.16 6.10
N ALA A 12 5.80 -8.58 5.17
CA ALA A 12 5.42 -9.50 4.11
C ALA A 12 4.79 -10.80 4.60
N PRO A 13 5.31 -11.49 5.64
CA PRO A 13 4.67 -12.72 6.12
C PRO A 13 3.24 -12.50 6.59
N TYR A 14 2.99 -11.40 7.28
CA TYR A 14 1.67 -11.07 7.78
C TYR A 14 0.69 -10.80 6.63
N ILE A 15 1.15 -10.09 5.61
CA ILE A 15 0.32 -9.79 4.45
C ILE A 15 0.02 -11.06 3.66
N ALA A 16 1.02 -11.92 3.47
CA ALA A 16 0.88 -13.13 2.65
C ALA A 16 -0.05 -14.16 3.28
N GLU A 17 -0.15 -14.21 4.62
CA GLU A 17 -0.99 -15.18 5.32
C GLU A 17 -2.47 -14.89 5.25
N ARG A 18 -2.88 -13.69 4.85
CA ARG A 18 -4.26 -13.24 5.00
C ARG A 18 -4.90 -12.98 3.65
N ARG A 19 -6.23 -13.13 3.63
CA ARG A 19 -6.99 -12.73 2.46
C ARG A 19 -7.60 -11.36 2.73
N TRP A 20 -7.11 -10.36 1.98
CA TRP A 20 -7.55 -8.98 2.09
C TRP A 20 -8.66 -8.66 1.10
N HIS A 21 -8.60 -9.31 -0.07
CA HIS A 21 -9.57 -9.14 -1.13
C HIS A 21 -9.84 -10.48 -1.80
N ARG A 22 -11.05 -10.60 -2.36
CA ARG A 22 -11.51 -11.83 -3.02
C ARG A 22 -10.59 -12.25 -4.15
N ASP A 23 -10.12 -11.26 -4.92
CA ASP A 23 -9.35 -11.48 -6.15
C ASP A 23 -7.86 -11.16 -5.99
N GLN A 24 -7.39 -11.11 -4.75
CA GLN A 24 -6.01 -10.71 -4.52
C GLN A 24 -5.00 -11.67 -5.15
N GLN A 25 -3.88 -11.10 -5.57
CA GLN A 25 -2.70 -11.82 -6.02
C GLN A 25 -1.53 -11.34 -5.20
N ILE A 26 -0.64 -12.26 -4.85
CA ILE A 26 0.56 -11.93 -4.08
C ILE A 26 1.76 -12.43 -4.87
N LYS A 27 2.69 -11.53 -5.14
CA LYS A 27 3.97 -11.84 -5.76
C LYS A 27 5.06 -11.69 -4.72
N GLU A 28 5.82 -12.76 -4.49
CA GLU A 28 6.94 -12.73 -3.57
C GLU A 28 8.21 -12.32 -4.32
N ASN A 29 8.97 -11.40 -3.72
CA ASN A 29 10.24 -10.95 -4.28
C ASN A 29 11.40 -11.64 -3.58
N SER A 30 12.57 -11.67 -4.24
CA SER A 30 13.73 -12.37 -3.72
C SER A 30 14.28 -11.80 -2.41
N ASP A 31 13.98 -10.52 -2.12
CA ASP A 31 14.43 -9.86 -0.89
C ASP A 31 13.47 -10.09 0.29
N GLY A 32 12.45 -10.92 0.12
CA GLY A 32 11.48 -11.20 1.16
C GLY A 32 10.29 -10.25 1.19
N SER A 33 10.28 -9.20 0.37
CA SER A 33 9.13 -8.31 0.22
C SER A 33 8.06 -8.96 -0.64
N VAL A 34 6.85 -8.40 -0.62
CA VAL A 34 5.74 -8.90 -1.45
C VAL A 34 5.02 -7.75 -2.11
N VAL A 35 4.36 -8.03 -3.23
CA VAL A 35 3.44 -7.11 -3.88
C VAL A 35 2.04 -7.73 -3.83
N LEU A 36 1.13 -7.03 -3.19
CA LEU A 36 -0.28 -7.39 -3.13
C LEU A 36 -1.02 -6.61 -4.22
N SER A 37 -1.78 -7.31 -5.05
CA SER A 37 -2.57 -6.69 -6.12
C SER A 37 -4.01 -7.13 -6.03
N PHE A 38 -4.93 -6.20 -6.31
CA PHE A 38 -6.38 -6.49 -6.31
C PHE A 38 -7.13 -5.39 -7.06
N LEU A 39 -8.40 -5.67 -7.33
CA LEU A 39 -9.30 -4.69 -7.94
C LEU A 39 -10.18 -4.07 -6.87
N THR A 40 -10.44 -2.77 -6.97
CA THR A 40 -11.29 -2.06 -6.02
C THR A 40 -12.03 -0.91 -6.69
N ASN A 41 -13.18 -0.56 -6.14
CA ASN A 41 -13.93 0.64 -6.51
C ASN A 41 -13.70 1.78 -5.52
N SER A 42 -12.95 1.54 -4.45
CA SER A 42 -12.80 2.50 -3.36
C SER A 42 -11.33 2.80 -3.08
N LEU A 43 -10.75 3.72 -3.86
CA LEU A 43 -9.37 4.14 -3.66
C LEU A 43 -9.20 4.92 -2.35
N PHE A 44 -10.25 5.58 -1.88
CA PHE A 44 -10.18 6.30 -0.60
C PHE A 44 -9.90 5.35 0.56
N GLU A 45 -10.59 4.21 0.60
CA GLU A 45 -10.38 3.22 1.64
C GLU A 45 -8.99 2.60 1.55
N VAL A 46 -8.52 2.34 0.32
CA VAL A 46 -7.17 1.81 0.10
C VAL A 46 -6.13 2.81 0.61
N LYS A 47 -6.31 4.10 0.32
CA LYS A 47 -5.40 5.14 0.80
C LYS A 47 -5.27 5.10 2.32
N ARG A 48 -6.40 5.04 3.02
CA ARG A 48 -6.41 4.99 4.48
C ARG A 48 -5.73 3.75 5.01
N TRP A 49 -6.00 2.61 4.38
CA TRP A 49 -5.42 1.34 4.78
C TRP A 49 -3.90 1.36 4.61
N VAL A 50 -3.43 1.85 3.46
CA VAL A 50 -1.98 1.95 3.20
C VAL A 50 -1.31 2.87 4.22
N LEU A 51 -1.92 4.00 4.54
CA LEU A 51 -1.36 4.92 5.53
C LEU A 51 -1.22 4.27 6.92
N SER A 52 -2.10 3.32 7.25
CA SER A 52 -2.02 2.63 8.53
C SER A 52 -0.78 1.75 8.68
N TRP A 53 -0.12 1.39 7.57
CA TRP A 53 1.10 0.59 7.58
C TRP A 53 2.36 1.44 7.68
N GLY A 54 2.22 2.76 7.59
CA GLY A 54 3.37 3.65 7.63
C GLY A 54 4.34 3.39 6.48
N SER A 55 5.63 3.38 6.77
CA SER A 55 6.66 3.22 5.75
C SER A 55 6.83 1.77 5.28
N SER A 56 6.07 0.83 5.84
CA SER A 56 6.14 -0.58 5.42
C SER A 56 5.37 -0.86 4.13
N ALA A 57 4.52 0.06 3.70
CA ALA A 57 3.69 -0.11 2.50
C ALA A 57 3.94 1.01 1.51
N ARG A 58 4.01 0.65 0.23
CA ARG A 58 4.18 1.63 -0.85
C ARG A 58 3.28 1.26 -2.02
N VAL A 59 2.40 2.18 -2.40
CA VAL A 59 1.54 1.98 -3.57
C VAL A 59 2.39 2.10 -4.83
N LEU A 60 2.27 1.12 -5.72
CA LEU A 60 2.95 1.11 -7.01
C LEU A 60 2.03 1.62 -8.11
N GLU A 61 0.74 1.30 -8.04
CA GLU A 61 -0.28 1.77 -8.97
C GLU A 61 -1.64 1.78 -8.29
N PRO A 62 -2.60 2.59 -8.73
CA PRO A 62 -2.52 3.51 -9.87
C PRO A 62 -1.79 4.81 -9.52
N GLN A 63 -1.31 5.51 -10.53
CA GLN A 63 -0.51 6.71 -10.34
C GLN A 63 -1.23 7.81 -9.56
N HIS A 64 -2.52 8.03 -9.82
CA HIS A 64 -3.24 9.09 -9.10
C HIS A 64 -3.37 8.79 -7.60
N LEU A 65 -3.37 7.52 -7.19
CA LEU A 65 -3.35 7.17 -5.78
C LEU A 65 -1.96 7.45 -5.18
N VAL A 66 -0.91 7.16 -5.93
CA VAL A 66 0.47 7.51 -5.52
C VAL A 66 0.58 9.02 -5.30
N ASP A 67 0.03 9.81 -6.21
CA ASP A 67 0.08 11.27 -6.11
C ASP A 67 -0.69 11.78 -4.90
N GLN A 68 -1.86 11.21 -4.62
CA GLN A 68 -2.64 11.57 -3.44
C GLN A 68 -1.89 11.24 -2.15
N LEU A 69 -1.20 10.09 -2.12
CA LEU A 69 -0.42 9.70 -0.96
C LEU A 69 0.77 10.65 -0.75
N ARG A 70 1.45 11.05 -1.83
CA ARG A 70 2.54 12.03 -1.74
C ARG A 70 2.08 13.33 -1.12
N ASP A 71 0.92 13.83 -1.56
CA ASP A 71 0.35 15.07 -1.02
C ASP A 71 0.02 14.91 0.48
N GLU A 72 -0.58 13.79 0.84
CA GLU A 72 -0.92 13.51 2.23
C GLU A 72 0.32 13.43 3.10
N ILE A 73 1.35 12.73 2.64
CA ILE A 73 2.62 12.57 3.37
C ILE A 73 3.28 13.93 3.57
N LYS A 74 3.27 14.77 2.53
CA LYS A 74 3.82 16.12 2.64
C LYS A 74 3.07 16.91 3.70
N ASN A 75 1.75 16.89 3.68
CA ASN A 75 0.94 17.60 4.66
C ASN A 75 1.18 17.08 6.07
N MET A 76 1.31 15.75 6.23
CA MET A 76 1.64 15.14 7.51
C MET A 76 3.01 15.58 8.01
N SER A 77 4.00 15.60 7.12
CA SER A 77 5.35 16.05 7.44
C SER A 77 5.33 17.50 7.91
N ASP A 78 4.58 18.36 7.22
CA ASP A 78 4.47 19.78 7.56
C ASP A 78 3.89 19.98 8.97
N ILE A 79 2.90 19.18 9.34
CA ILE A 79 2.30 19.24 10.68
C ILE A 79 3.32 18.90 11.76
N TYR A 80 4.10 17.84 11.54
CA TYR A 80 5.08 17.39 12.53
C TYR A 80 6.34 18.26 12.59
N ASN A 81 6.57 19.04 11.54
CA ASN A 81 7.74 19.94 11.49
C ASN A 81 7.39 21.41 11.77
N ALA A 82 6.15 21.66 12.15
CA ALA A 82 5.68 23.02 12.45
C ALA A 82 6.20 23.51 13.81
#